data_2e7d15b8750d87adc4edb59d52abe39b
#
_entry.id   2e7d15b8750d87adc4edb59d52abe39b
#
_cell.length_a   1.000
_cell.length_b   1.000
_cell.length_c   1.000
_cell.angle_alpha   90.00
_cell.angle_beta   90.00
_cell.angle_gamma   90.00
#
_symmetry.space_group_name_H-M   'P 1'
#
loop_
_entity.id
_entity.type
_entity.pdbx_description
1 polymer ?
#
loop_
_entity_poly.entity_id
_entity_poly.type
_entity_poly.pdbx_seq_one_letter_code
_entity_poly.pdbx_strand_id
1 'polypeptide(L)'
;VTENAGLLDLYTTQFTTLIELKLQQLGSLLRGKVREGSHVGKMASPVNQIGAISLKAPAGRFAPLQRTDPDFTRRWVFPQDGELAQLIDSFDELKTIVDPKSEYSDNAAMAVGRAWDDCIIANAFATSQIGADAAGLSAETFNTGSTATNSGFSVPIAFGASGSVGLTVAKLIETRRTFRHYHVDIERDPVTLIIGSTQEADLLKQVQVVSSEFNDKPVLVDGRVARFLGFDIVVSERLQFTSGTSRNIIAFAKTGMYLGVWKDMTNIASQRNDLSGHPYQLYTATSFGATRTQPGKVVQIVCADTTGADITP
;
A
#
# COMPACT_ATOMS: atom_id res chain seq x y z
N VAL A 1 25.77 -1.71 59.71
CA VAL A 1 25.20 -3.00 59.26
C VAL A 1 25.73 -3.26 57.88
N THR A 2 26.78 -4.07 57.77
CA THR A 2 27.31 -4.50 56.50
C THR A 2 26.33 -5.50 55.92
N GLU A 3 25.63 -5.16 54.83
CA GLU A 3 24.85 -6.11 54.06
C GLU A 3 25.78 -7.19 53.55
N ASN A 4 25.44 -8.46 53.81
CA ASN A 4 26.18 -9.61 53.32
C ASN A 4 26.07 -9.63 51.78
N ALA A 5 27.12 -9.23 51.09
CA ALA A 5 27.20 -9.26 49.64
C ALA A 5 26.90 -10.65 49.04
N GLY A 6 27.10 -11.73 49.78
CA GLY A 6 26.77 -13.09 49.36
C GLY A 6 25.28 -13.45 49.39
N LEU A 7 24.43 -12.65 50.03
CA LEU A 7 22.97 -12.82 50.00
C LEU A 7 22.33 -12.21 48.76
N LEU A 8 22.98 -11.20 48.16
CA LEU A 8 22.49 -10.55 46.90
C LEU A 8 22.56 -11.50 45.68
N ASP A 9 23.51 -12.45 45.68
CA ASP A 9 23.61 -13.43 44.62
C ASP A 9 22.50 -14.52 44.70
N LEU A 10 21.75 -14.58 45.80
CA LEU A 10 20.60 -15.50 45.98
C LEU A 10 19.26 -14.91 45.54
N TYR A 11 19.21 -13.62 45.23
CA TYR A 11 17.97 -13.02 44.68
C TYR A 11 17.74 -13.51 43.26
N THR A 12 16.79 -14.43 43.11
CA THR A 12 16.33 -14.86 41.81
C THR A 12 15.52 -13.74 41.19
N THR A 13 15.99 -13.22 40.05
CA THR A 13 15.20 -12.28 39.23
C THR A 13 14.05 -13.06 38.62
N GLN A 14 12.83 -12.66 38.91
CA GLN A 14 11.65 -13.26 38.31
C GLN A 14 11.51 -12.68 36.89
N PHE A 15 11.66 -13.53 35.88
CA PHE A 15 11.45 -13.14 34.50
C PHE A 15 10.02 -13.46 34.09
N THR A 16 9.44 -12.58 33.26
CA THR A 16 8.14 -12.82 32.62
C THR A 16 8.28 -13.97 31.62
N THR A 17 7.32 -14.88 31.63
CA THR A 17 7.25 -15.97 30.63
C THR A 17 6.63 -15.56 29.32
N LEU A 18 6.23 -14.28 29.18
CA LEU A 18 5.60 -13.73 27.99
C LEU A 18 6.61 -12.86 27.23
N ILE A 19 6.79 -13.17 25.94
CA ILE A 19 7.54 -12.32 25.00
C ILE A 19 6.51 -11.47 24.28
N GLU A 20 6.58 -10.15 24.44
CA GLU A 20 5.72 -9.21 23.75
C GLU A 20 6.45 -8.67 22.52
N LEU A 21 5.75 -8.67 21.38
CA LEU A 21 6.24 -8.03 20.17
C LEU A 21 6.20 -6.52 20.33
N LYS A 22 7.25 -5.82 19.93
CA LYS A 22 7.26 -4.36 19.89
C LYS A 22 6.18 -3.85 18.96
N LEU A 23 5.69 -2.62 19.22
CA LEU A 23 4.70 -1.96 18.39
C LEU A 23 5.15 -1.92 16.93
N GLN A 24 4.35 -2.51 16.07
CA GLN A 24 4.56 -2.56 14.63
C GLN A 24 3.22 -2.75 13.90
N GLN A 25 3.19 -2.47 12.61
CA GLN A 25 2.00 -2.73 11.81
C GLN A 25 1.72 -4.24 11.77
N LEU A 26 0.50 -4.63 12.12
CA LEU A 26 0.03 -6.01 12.14
C LEU A 26 -0.43 -6.43 10.74
N GLY A 27 0.43 -7.11 9.99
CA GLY A 27 0.10 -7.63 8.66
C GLY A 27 -0.06 -6.54 7.59
N SER A 28 -0.66 -6.92 6.45
CA SER A 28 -0.95 -6.00 5.35
C SER A 28 -2.29 -5.32 5.53
N LEU A 29 -2.33 -4.00 5.34
CA LEU A 29 -3.55 -3.18 5.33
C LEU A 29 -4.15 -3.05 3.92
N LEU A 30 -3.35 -3.24 2.89
CA LEU A 30 -3.69 -2.90 1.51
C LEU A 30 -3.99 -4.13 0.64
N ARG A 31 -3.51 -5.32 1.00
CA ARG A 31 -3.65 -6.54 0.20
C ARG A 31 -5.11 -6.77 -0.24
N GLY A 32 -6.07 -6.71 0.64
CA GLY A 32 -7.50 -6.88 0.30
C GLY A 32 -8.16 -5.71 -0.45
N LYS A 33 -7.48 -4.57 -0.59
CA LYS A 33 -8.00 -3.36 -1.24
C LYS A 33 -7.58 -3.20 -2.69
N VAL A 34 -6.66 -4.03 -3.18
CA VAL A 34 -6.20 -4.08 -4.56
C VAL A 34 -6.73 -5.34 -5.26
N ARG A 35 -6.62 -5.37 -6.58
CA ARG A 35 -6.89 -6.58 -7.34
C ARG A 35 -5.69 -7.52 -7.23
N GLU A 36 -5.93 -8.78 -6.90
CA GLU A 36 -4.88 -9.79 -6.74
C GLU A 36 -4.96 -10.86 -7.82
N GLY A 37 -3.83 -11.51 -8.09
CA GLY A 37 -3.76 -12.71 -8.92
C GLY A 37 -2.47 -13.48 -8.69
N SER A 38 -2.57 -14.80 -8.85
CA SER A 38 -1.42 -15.69 -8.78
C SER A 38 -0.80 -15.90 -10.15
N HIS A 39 0.52 -15.88 -10.21
CA HIS A 39 1.29 -15.97 -11.44
C HIS A 39 2.44 -16.96 -11.33
N VAL A 40 2.93 -17.40 -12.51
CA VAL A 40 4.10 -18.28 -12.65
C VAL A 40 4.97 -17.72 -13.77
N GLY A 41 6.30 -17.82 -13.62
CA GLY A 41 7.27 -17.38 -14.63
C GLY A 41 7.92 -16.04 -14.32
N LYS A 42 8.76 -15.57 -15.24
CA LYS A 42 9.62 -14.38 -15.07
C LYS A 42 8.84 -13.07 -15.03
N MET A 43 7.71 -12.98 -15.70
CA MET A 43 6.84 -11.82 -15.79
C MET A 43 5.41 -12.26 -16.05
N ALA A 44 4.45 -11.44 -15.68
CA ALA A 44 3.04 -11.71 -15.94
C ALA A 44 2.35 -10.50 -16.56
N SER A 45 1.36 -10.77 -17.42
CA SER A 45 0.43 -9.75 -17.92
C SER A 45 -0.93 -9.93 -17.27
N PRO A 46 -1.19 -9.28 -16.14
CA PRO A 46 -2.43 -9.47 -15.39
C PRO A 46 -3.64 -8.88 -16.07
N VAL A 47 -3.44 -7.87 -16.92
CA VAL A 47 -4.55 -7.11 -17.51
C VAL A 47 -4.29 -6.87 -18.99
N ASN A 48 -5.16 -7.44 -19.83
CA ASN A 48 -5.29 -7.05 -21.22
C ASN A 48 -6.35 -5.96 -21.30
N GLN A 49 -6.02 -4.83 -21.90
CA GLN A 49 -6.92 -3.70 -22.05
C GLN A 49 -7.28 -3.53 -23.51
N ILE A 50 -8.56 -3.26 -23.75
CA ILE A 50 -9.08 -2.92 -25.08
C ILE A 50 -9.42 -1.44 -25.06
N GLY A 51 -8.91 -0.71 -26.02
CA GLY A 51 -9.21 0.72 -26.19
C GLY A 51 -10.68 0.95 -26.49
N ALA A 52 -11.20 2.12 -26.13
CA ALA A 52 -12.56 2.51 -26.43
C ALA A 52 -12.73 2.71 -27.95
N ILE A 53 -13.81 2.19 -28.48
CA ILE A 53 -14.21 2.40 -29.88
C ILE A 53 -15.35 3.42 -29.96
N SER A 54 -15.35 4.21 -31.00
CA SER A 54 -16.44 5.16 -31.29
C SER A 54 -17.33 4.65 -32.42
N LEU A 55 -18.63 4.92 -32.30
CA LEU A 55 -19.57 4.66 -33.39
C LEU A 55 -19.29 5.63 -34.53
N LYS A 56 -19.18 5.13 -35.76
CA LYS A 56 -19.01 5.93 -36.98
C LYS A 56 -20.35 6.05 -37.70
N ALA A 57 -20.65 7.25 -38.20
CA ALA A 57 -21.78 7.43 -39.07
C ALA A 57 -21.54 6.72 -40.43
N PRO A 58 -22.60 6.17 -41.07
CA PRO A 58 -22.44 5.58 -42.39
C PRO A 58 -21.92 6.62 -43.39
N ALA A 59 -20.94 6.23 -44.19
CA ALA A 59 -20.34 7.14 -45.19
C ALA A 59 -21.30 7.54 -46.33
N GLY A 60 -22.40 6.80 -46.48
CA GLY A 60 -23.46 7.10 -47.45
C GLY A 60 -24.36 5.87 -47.68
N ARG A 61 -25.43 6.07 -48.48
CA ARG A 61 -26.35 5.01 -48.85
C ARG A 61 -25.60 4.04 -49.79
N PHE A 62 -25.53 2.75 -49.44
CA PHE A 62 -24.76 1.69 -50.13
C PHE A 62 -23.22 1.84 -50.06
N ALA A 63 -22.67 2.66 -49.13
CA ALA A 63 -21.25 2.75 -48.91
C ALA A 63 -20.71 1.44 -48.24
N PRO A 64 -19.45 1.04 -48.52
CA PRO A 64 -18.86 -0.11 -47.87
C PRO A 64 -18.75 0.08 -46.37
N LEU A 65 -18.85 -1.02 -45.61
CA LEU A 65 -18.79 -1.01 -44.14
C LEU A 65 -17.43 -0.48 -43.65
N GLN A 66 -17.47 0.54 -42.79
CA GLN A 66 -16.28 1.10 -42.16
C GLN A 66 -15.83 0.20 -41.02
N ARG A 67 -14.71 -0.47 -41.17
CA ARG A 67 -14.08 -1.26 -40.13
C ARG A 67 -13.53 -0.35 -39.02
N THR A 68 -13.72 -0.76 -37.77
CA THR A 68 -13.12 -0.13 -36.59
C THR A 68 -12.49 -1.23 -35.74
N ASP A 69 -11.16 -1.19 -35.62
CA ASP A 69 -10.43 -2.11 -34.79
C ASP A 69 -10.04 -1.40 -33.47
N PRO A 70 -10.30 -2.01 -32.31
CA PRO A 70 -9.86 -1.45 -31.04
C PRO A 70 -8.35 -1.66 -30.83
N ASP A 71 -7.72 -0.71 -30.16
CA ASP A 71 -6.33 -0.86 -29.72
C ASP A 71 -6.25 -1.81 -28.53
N PHE A 72 -5.25 -2.69 -28.55
CA PHE A 72 -4.97 -3.63 -27.47
C PHE A 72 -3.68 -3.24 -26.78
N THR A 73 -3.74 -3.09 -25.45
CA THR A 73 -2.57 -2.86 -24.62
C THR A 73 -2.54 -3.85 -23.46
N ARG A 74 -1.33 -4.17 -22.99
CA ARG A 74 -1.11 -5.04 -21.83
C ARG A 74 -0.31 -4.30 -20.79
N ARG A 75 -0.57 -4.60 -19.53
CA ARG A 75 0.24 -4.18 -18.40
C ARG A 75 1.09 -5.34 -17.91
N TRP A 76 2.32 -5.07 -17.56
CA TRP A 76 3.28 -6.08 -17.14
C TRP A 76 3.67 -5.88 -15.69
N VAL A 77 3.82 -7.00 -14.99
CA VAL A 77 4.28 -7.05 -13.60
C VAL A 77 5.47 -7.98 -13.52
N PHE A 78 6.47 -7.58 -12.75
CA PHE A 78 7.69 -8.34 -12.51
C PHE A 78 7.71 -8.78 -11.04
N PRO A 79 8.14 -10.03 -10.76
CA PRO A 79 8.32 -10.49 -9.40
C PRO A 79 9.50 -9.79 -8.73
N GLN A 80 9.33 -9.48 -7.47
CA GLN A 80 10.36 -9.08 -6.52
C GLN A 80 10.42 -10.16 -5.46
N ASP A 81 11.59 -10.77 -5.30
CA ASP A 81 11.79 -11.84 -4.34
C ASP A 81 12.22 -11.24 -3.00
N GLY A 82 11.58 -11.68 -1.93
CA GLY A 82 11.90 -11.31 -0.56
C GLY A 82 12.18 -12.55 0.26
N GLU A 83 13.24 -12.53 1.03
CA GLU A 83 13.58 -13.60 1.96
C GLU A 83 13.95 -13.04 3.33
N LEU A 84 13.61 -13.80 4.36
CA LEU A 84 13.97 -13.53 5.74
C LEU A 84 14.46 -14.82 6.36
N ALA A 85 15.66 -14.82 6.90
CA ALA A 85 16.23 -15.96 7.62
C ALA A 85 16.59 -15.55 9.03
N GLN A 86 16.05 -16.24 10.03
CA GLN A 86 16.34 -16.04 11.44
C GLN A 86 16.94 -17.32 12.00
N LEU A 87 18.02 -17.20 12.78
CA LEU A 87 18.70 -18.31 13.43
C LEU A 87 18.45 -18.24 14.93
N ILE A 88 18.12 -19.38 15.52
CA ILE A 88 17.94 -19.55 16.96
C ILE A 88 18.99 -20.56 17.41
N ASP A 89 19.92 -20.12 18.24
CA ASP A 89 20.96 -21.01 18.76
C ASP A 89 20.36 -21.97 19.79
N SER A 90 20.77 -23.25 19.72
CA SER A 90 20.35 -24.27 20.66
C SER A 90 20.81 -23.99 22.11
N PHE A 91 21.94 -23.31 22.28
CA PHE A 91 22.41 -22.90 23.62
C PHE A 91 21.59 -21.74 24.19
N ASP A 92 21.06 -20.85 23.34
CA ASP A 92 20.20 -19.78 23.79
C ASP A 92 18.79 -20.29 24.10
N GLU A 93 18.30 -21.30 23.39
CA GLU A 93 17.05 -22.01 23.71
C GLU A 93 17.09 -22.64 25.11
N LEU A 94 18.24 -23.18 25.51
CA LEU A 94 18.44 -23.73 26.86
C LEU A 94 18.51 -22.67 27.96
N LYS A 95 18.89 -21.45 27.64
CA LYS A 95 19.02 -20.32 28.59
C LYS A 95 17.75 -19.49 28.67
N THR A 96 16.89 -19.52 27.67
CA THR A 96 15.62 -18.83 27.67
C THR A 96 14.54 -19.69 28.34
N ILE A 97 13.73 -19.08 29.20
CA ILE A 97 12.61 -19.74 29.90
C ILE A 97 11.45 -20.02 28.92
N VAL A 98 11.42 -19.33 27.78
CA VAL A 98 10.34 -19.35 26.79
C VAL A 98 10.91 -19.75 25.43
N ASP A 99 10.20 -20.62 24.69
CA ASP A 99 10.52 -20.93 23.29
C ASP A 99 10.08 -19.77 22.39
N PRO A 100 11.01 -19.03 21.76
CA PRO A 100 10.68 -17.84 20.96
C PRO A 100 10.21 -18.15 19.53
N LYS A 101 10.07 -19.42 19.14
CA LYS A 101 9.82 -19.82 17.73
C LYS A 101 8.51 -19.26 17.16
N SER A 102 7.44 -19.20 17.99
CA SER A 102 6.14 -18.66 17.59
C SER A 102 6.20 -17.16 17.31
N GLU A 103 6.82 -16.40 18.21
CA GLU A 103 6.95 -14.96 18.13
C GLU A 103 7.84 -14.53 16.96
N TYR A 104 8.88 -15.32 16.65
CA TYR A 104 9.70 -15.09 15.44
C TYR A 104 8.90 -15.33 14.16
N SER A 105 8.05 -16.37 14.13
CA SER A 105 7.16 -16.64 12.99
C SER A 105 6.15 -15.52 12.77
N ASP A 106 5.53 -15.03 13.85
CA ASP A 106 4.56 -13.94 13.79
C ASP A 106 5.22 -12.63 13.35
N ASN A 107 6.41 -12.33 13.86
CA ASN A 107 7.18 -11.17 13.44
C ASN A 107 7.55 -11.24 11.95
N ALA A 108 7.93 -12.43 11.45
CA ALA A 108 8.20 -12.64 10.03
C ALA A 108 6.94 -12.42 9.17
N ALA A 109 5.78 -12.91 9.61
CA ALA A 109 4.51 -12.69 8.92
C ALA A 109 4.13 -11.20 8.84
N MET A 110 4.34 -10.46 9.93
CA MET A 110 4.12 -9.01 9.94
C MET A 110 5.09 -8.28 9.01
N ALA A 111 6.35 -8.70 8.94
CA ALA A 111 7.34 -8.12 8.03
C ALA A 111 6.96 -8.32 6.56
N VAL A 112 6.49 -9.51 6.20
CA VAL A 112 6.00 -9.80 4.85
C VAL A 112 4.77 -8.95 4.51
N GLY A 113 3.83 -8.80 5.46
CA GLY A 113 2.66 -7.92 5.27
C GLY A 113 3.04 -6.47 4.98
N ARG A 114 4.02 -5.94 5.71
CA ARG A 114 4.57 -4.58 5.47
C ARG A 114 5.24 -4.48 4.10
N ALA A 115 5.98 -5.49 3.67
CA ALA A 115 6.64 -5.51 2.37
C ALA A 115 5.63 -5.49 1.21
N TRP A 116 4.48 -6.16 1.34
CA TRP A 116 3.40 -6.06 0.36
C TRP A 116 2.83 -4.64 0.28
N ASP A 117 2.58 -4.01 1.43
CA ASP A 117 2.07 -2.64 1.46
C ASP A 117 3.06 -1.66 0.84
N ASP A 118 4.35 -1.78 1.14
CA ASP A 118 5.40 -0.95 0.55
C ASP A 118 5.48 -1.11 -0.97
N CYS A 119 5.36 -2.34 -1.46
CA CYS A 119 5.34 -2.61 -2.89
C CYS A 119 4.13 -1.95 -3.58
N ILE A 120 2.95 -2.03 -2.98
CA ILE A 120 1.73 -1.38 -3.51
C ILE A 120 1.89 0.14 -3.52
N ILE A 121 2.36 0.73 -2.41
CA ILE A 121 2.57 2.17 -2.27
C ILE A 121 3.61 2.68 -3.27
N ALA A 122 4.76 2.02 -3.38
CA ALA A 122 5.83 2.41 -4.29
C ALA A 122 5.37 2.36 -5.76
N ASN A 123 4.63 1.31 -6.13
CA ASN A 123 4.19 1.13 -7.52
C ASN A 123 2.95 1.96 -7.90
N ALA A 124 2.30 2.65 -6.96
CA ALA A 124 1.21 3.58 -7.27
C ALA A 124 1.66 4.72 -8.20
N PHE A 125 2.85 5.26 -7.94
CA PHE A 125 3.43 6.38 -8.72
C PHE A 125 4.63 5.99 -9.58
N ALA A 126 5.08 4.73 -9.50
CA ALA A 126 6.18 4.23 -10.30
C ALA A 126 5.81 4.14 -11.80
N THR A 127 6.83 3.95 -12.61
CA THR A 127 6.69 3.69 -14.04
C THR A 127 6.12 2.29 -14.26
N SER A 128 4.97 2.21 -14.93
CA SER A 128 4.34 0.95 -15.35
C SER A 128 4.88 0.51 -16.71
N GLN A 129 5.11 -0.77 -16.89
CA GLN A 129 5.51 -1.33 -18.19
C GLN A 129 4.27 -1.72 -19.00
N ILE A 130 4.20 -1.23 -20.24
CA ILE A 130 3.11 -1.48 -21.17
C ILE A 130 3.66 -2.04 -22.49
N GLY A 131 2.87 -2.79 -23.23
CA GLY A 131 3.26 -3.33 -24.52
C GLY A 131 2.39 -4.50 -24.94
N ALA A 132 2.38 -4.81 -26.23
CA ALA A 132 1.61 -5.94 -26.75
C ALA A 132 2.26 -7.28 -26.35
N ASP A 133 3.58 -7.32 -26.33
CA ASP A 133 4.38 -8.49 -25.97
C ASP A 133 5.56 -8.11 -25.06
N ALA A 134 6.21 -9.11 -24.50
CA ALA A 134 7.33 -8.92 -23.58
C ALA A 134 8.61 -8.36 -24.22
N ALA A 135 8.72 -8.38 -25.53
CA ALA A 135 9.91 -7.92 -26.25
C ALA A 135 9.89 -6.41 -26.55
N GLY A 136 8.69 -5.82 -26.66
CA GLY A 136 8.47 -4.41 -26.99
C GLY A 136 7.86 -3.61 -25.84
N LEU A 137 8.44 -3.67 -24.63
CA LEU A 137 7.93 -2.93 -23.48
C LEU A 137 8.21 -1.43 -23.60
N SER A 138 7.18 -0.64 -23.35
CA SER A 138 7.26 0.82 -23.22
C SER A 138 6.98 1.23 -21.79
N ALA A 139 7.67 2.28 -21.34
CA ALA A 139 7.52 2.82 -20.01
C ALA A 139 6.41 3.88 -19.97
N GLU A 140 5.42 3.69 -19.11
CA GLU A 140 4.39 4.70 -18.82
C GLU A 140 4.65 5.30 -17.44
N THR A 141 5.21 6.50 -17.42
CA THR A 141 5.43 7.25 -16.17
C THR A 141 4.11 7.78 -15.62
N PHE A 142 4.03 7.92 -14.29
CA PHE A 142 2.87 8.58 -13.67
C PHE A 142 2.89 10.08 -14.00
N ASN A 143 1.77 10.57 -14.51
CA ASN A 143 1.65 11.99 -14.84
C ASN A 143 1.30 12.81 -13.58
N THR A 144 2.28 13.51 -13.03
CA THR A 144 2.17 14.37 -11.86
C THR A 144 1.60 15.76 -12.17
N GLY A 145 1.11 16.00 -13.39
CA GLY A 145 0.44 17.25 -13.75
C GLY A 145 -0.77 17.50 -12.86
N SER A 146 -1.16 18.78 -12.75
CA SER A 146 -2.25 19.22 -11.86
C SER A 146 -3.61 18.72 -12.31
N THR A 147 -4.42 18.18 -11.41
CA THR A 147 -5.81 17.83 -11.64
C THR A 147 -6.66 19.06 -11.92
N ALA A 148 -6.35 20.20 -11.30
CA ALA A 148 -7.09 21.44 -11.48
C ALA A 148 -7.11 21.95 -12.94
N THR A 149 -6.06 21.65 -13.71
CA THR A 149 -5.95 21.97 -15.14
C THR A 149 -6.25 20.78 -16.05
N ASN A 150 -6.68 19.64 -15.49
CA ASN A 150 -6.85 18.36 -16.19
C ASN A 150 -5.60 17.92 -16.98
N SER A 151 -4.40 18.37 -16.56
CA SER A 151 -3.14 18.05 -17.21
C SER A 151 -2.46 16.81 -16.61
N GLY A 152 -2.97 16.26 -15.50
CA GLY A 152 -2.41 15.09 -14.83
C GLY A 152 -3.28 14.57 -13.70
N PHE A 153 -2.65 13.75 -12.83
CA PHE A 153 -3.34 13.01 -11.76
C PHE A 153 -2.85 13.42 -10.36
N SER A 154 -2.26 14.61 -10.21
CA SER A 154 -1.78 15.10 -8.92
C SER A 154 -2.60 16.31 -8.45
N VAL A 155 -3.17 16.21 -7.25
CA VAL A 155 -3.78 17.36 -6.54
C VAL A 155 -2.64 18.14 -5.88
N PRO A 156 -2.40 19.40 -6.27
CA PRO A 156 -1.26 20.17 -5.76
C PRO A 156 -1.41 20.50 -4.26
N ILE A 157 -0.27 20.71 -3.61
CA ILE A 157 -0.20 21.01 -2.17
C ILE A 157 -0.99 22.26 -1.78
N ALA A 158 -1.03 23.27 -2.64
CA ALA A 158 -1.71 24.54 -2.42
C ALA A 158 -3.18 24.55 -2.92
N PHE A 159 -3.77 23.39 -3.26
CA PHE A 159 -5.12 23.34 -3.79
C PHE A 159 -6.15 23.83 -2.76
N GLY A 160 -6.94 24.83 -3.16
CA GLY A 160 -7.97 25.46 -2.32
C GLY A 160 -7.45 26.43 -1.28
N ALA A 161 -6.15 26.80 -1.32
CA ALA A 161 -5.55 27.78 -0.41
C ALA A 161 -4.40 28.51 -1.08
N SER A 162 -3.93 29.61 -0.48
CA SER A 162 -2.80 30.41 -0.95
C SER A 162 -1.41 29.91 -0.51
N GLY A 163 -1.35 28.75 0.15
CA GLY A 163 -0.08 28.16 0.66
C GLY A 163 -0.14 26.66 0.78
N SER A 164 0.92 26.06 1.29
CA SER A 164 0.98 24.62 1.53
C SER A 164 0.00 24.24 2.66
N VAL A 165 -0.95 23.36 2.34
CA VAL A 165 -1.98 22.91 3.28
C VAL A 165 -1.99 21.39 3.41
N GLY A 166 -2.42 20.91 4.58
CA GLY A 166 -2.64 19.51 4.86
C GLY A 166 -3.80 18.91 4.05
N LEU A 167 -4.39 17.84 4.53
CA LEU A 167 -5.52 17.22 3.86
C LEU A 167 -6.81 18.00 4.14
N THR A 168 -7.43 18.53 3.08
CA THR A 168 -8.68 19.31 3.14
C THR A 168 -9.81 18.61 2.40
N VAL A 169 -11.06 18.89 2.80
CA VAL A 169 -12.27 18.41 2.07
C VAL A 169 -12.26 18.87 0.62
N ALA A 170 -11.73 20.07 0.34
CA ALA A 170 -11.60 20.59 -1.03
C ALA A 170 -10.72 19.67 -1.90
N LYS A 171 -9.59 19.18 -1.38
CA LYS A 171 -8.71 18.20 -2.08
C LYS A 171 -9.43 16.88 -2.35
N LEU A 172 -10.23 16.40 -1.39
CA LEU A 172 -11.02 15.18 -1.57
C LEU A 172 -12.12 15.32 -2.61
N ILE A 173 -12.81 16.47 -2.64
CA ILE A 173 -13.80 16.79 -3.67
C ILE A 173 -13.14 16.83 -5.05
N GLU A 174 -11.97 17.45 -5.17
CA GLU A 174 -11.20 17.48 -6.41
C GLU A 174 -10.76 16.09 -6.86
N THR A 175 -10.30 15.27 -5.93
CA THR A 175 -9.96 13.86 -6.20
C THR A 175 -11.18 13.09 -6.73
N ARG A 176 -12.34 13.27 -6.11
CA ARG A 176 -13.60 12.67 -6.58
C ARG A 176 -14.01 13.17 -7.97
N ARG A 177 -13.86 14.49 -8.22
CA ARG A 177 -14.09 15.07 -9.54
C ARG A 177 -13.19 14.42 -10.59
N THR A 178 -11.91 14.23 -10.27
CA THR A 178 -10.92 13.61 -11.16
C THR A 178 -11.31 12.19 -11.51
N PHE A 179 -11.68 11.35 -10.55
CA PHE A 179 -12.16 9.99 -10.83
C PHE A 179 -13.38 9.99 -11.76
N ARG A 180 -14.36 10.86 -11.51
CA ARG A 180 -15.54 10.96 -12.38
C ARG A 180 -15.20 11.48 -13.78
N HIS A 181 -14.23 12.40 -13.89
CA HIS A 181 -13.75 12.89 -15.18
C HIS A 181 -13.17 11.76 -16.04
N TYR A 182 -12.48 10.82 -15.43
CA TYR A 182 -11.95 9.63 -16.09
C TYR A 182 -12.90 8.41 -16.09
N HIS A 183 -14.19 8.66 -15.87
CA HIS A 183 -15.26 7.65 -15.92
C HIS A 183 -15.07 6.48 -14.92
N VAL A 184 -14.41 6.72 -13.80
CA VAL A 184 -14.32 5.75 -12.71
C VAL A 184 -15.64 5.77 -11.92
N ASP A 185 -16.31 4.63 -11.88
CA ASP A 185 -17.54 4.46 -11.10
C ASP A 185 -17.17 4.08 -9.65
N ILE A 186 -17.22 5.07 -8.77
CA ILE A 186 -16.86 4.92 -7.35
C ILE A 186 -17.80 3.96 -6.60
N GLU A 187 -19.01 3.72 -7.12
CA GLU A 187 -19.98 2.84 -6.48
C GLU A 187 -19.71 1.37 -6.79
N ARG A 188 -19.28 1.07 -8.02
CA ARG A 188 -18.94 -0.29 -8.48
C ARG A 188 -17.49 -0.67 -8.19
N ASP A 189 -16.58 0.30 -8.29
CA ASP A 189 -15.15 0.12 -8.06
C ASP A 189 -14.75 0.92 -6.81
N PRO A 190 -14.75 0.31 -5.62
CA PRO A 190 -14.49 1.02 -4.38
C PRO A 190 -13.12 1.68 -4.41
N VAL A 191 -13.10 2.96 -4.05
CA VAL A 191 -11.87 3.76 -4.00
C VAL A 191 -11.32 3.78 -2.60
N THR A 192 -10.08 3.37 -2.46
CA THR A 192 -9.33 3.40 -1.20
C THR A 192 -8.46 4.66 -1.17
N LEU A 193 -8.50 5.35 -0.05
CA LEU A 193 -7.67 6.51 0.26
C LEU A 193 -6.70 6.13 1.37
N ILE A 194 -5.39 6.14 1.09
CA ILE A 194 -4.37 5.90 2.10
C ILE A 194 -3.89 7.23 2.62
N ILE A 195 -3.99 7.44 3.92
CA ILE A 195 -3.59 8.67 4.61
C ILE A 195 -2.63 8.35 5.77
N GLY A 196 -1.84 9.33 6.21
CA GLY A 196 -1.09 9.25 7.46
C GLY A 196 -1.89 9.78 8.64
N SER A 197 -1.38 9.60 9.85
CA SER A 197 -2.01 10.08 11.11
C SER A 197 -2.18 11.60 11.13
N THR A 198 -1.22 12.36 10.61
CA THR A 198 -1.31 13.83 10.51
C THR A 198 -2.49 14.24 9.65
N GLN A 199 -2.69 13.57 8.51
CA GLN A 199 -3.78 13.87 7.59
C GLN A 199 -5.14 13.42 8.14
N GLU A 200 -5.18 12.34 8.92
CA GLU A 200 -6.38 11.97 9.67
C GLU A 200 -6.75 13.05 10.68
N ALA A 201 -5.77 13.56 11.44
CA ALA A 201 -5.98 14.67 12.38
C ALA A 201 -6.46 15.96 11.66
N ASP A 202 -5.96 16.23 10.46
CA ASP A 202 -6.42 17.37 9.65
C ASP A 202 -7.89 17.23 9.22
N LEU A 203 -8.32 16.02 8.86
CA LEU A 203 -9.73 15.75 8.55
C LEU A 203 -10.63 15.91 9.79
N LEU A 204 -10.18 15.43 10.94
CA LEU A 204 -10.94 15.54 12.20
C LEU A 204 -11.11 16.98 12.68
N LYS A 205 -10.20 17.89 12.31
CA LYS A 205 -10.32 19.33 12.61
C LYS A 205 -11.37 20.03 11.74
N GLN A 206 -11.81 19.42 10.63
CA GLN A 206 -12.77 20.06 9.72
C GLN A 206 -14.20 19.82 10.15
N VAL A 207 -14.93 20.91 10.38
CA VAL A 207 -16.34 20.91 10.83
C VAL A 207 -17.25 20.10 9.92
N GLN A 208 -16.99 20.12 8.60
CA GLN A 208 -17.77 19.38 7.60
C GLN A 208 -17.70 17.85 7.75
N VAL A 209 -16.65 17.34 8.38
CA VAL A 209 -16.46 15.90 8.64
C VAL A 209 -17.12 15.51 9.95
N VAL A 210 -17.06 16.36 10.97
CA VAL A 210 -17.46 16.05 12.36
C VAL A 210 -18.91 16.44 12.63
N SER A 211 -19.44 17.48 11.98
CA SER A 211 -20.80 17.99 12.27
C SER A 211 -21.89 17.09 11.74
N SER A 212 -22.85 16.76 12.59
CA SER A 212 -24.08 16.06 12.23
C SER A 212 -25.04 16.87 11.38
N GLU A 213 -24.87 18.20 11.31
CA GLU A 213 -25.70 19.07 10.44
C GLU A 213 -25.42 18.86 8.94
N PHE A 214 -24.21 18.42 8.61
CA PHE A 214 -23.80 18.16 7.22
C PHE A 214 -23.93 16.68 6.80
N ASN A 215 -24.18 15.77 7.74
CA ASN A 215 -24.25 14.34 7.44
C ASN A 215 -25.43 13.69 8.17
N ASP A 216 -26.34 13.05 7.43
CA ASP A 216 -27.45 12.27 7.98
C ASP A 216 -27.00 11.07 8.84
N LYS A 217 -25.78 10.60 8.59
CA LYS A 217 -25.12 9.53 9.37
C LYS A 217 -23.79 10.08 9.87
N PRO A 218 -23.46 9.87 11.14
CA PRO A 218 -22.17 10.28 11.66
C PRO A 218 -21.04 9.62 10.88
N VAL A 219 -20.19 10.44 10.27
CA VAL A 219 -18.98 9.97 9.55
C VAL A 219 -17.93 9.51 10.55
N LEU A 220 -17.95 10.14 11.73
CA LEU A 220 -17.08 9.81 12.84
C LEU A 220 -17.77 8.78 13.74
N VAL A 221 -17.33 7.53 13.68
CA VAL A 221 -17.75 6.46 14.56
C VAL A 221 -16.53 6.07 15.40
N ASP A 222 -16.67 6.10 16.71
CA ASP A 222 -15.61 5.72 17.66
C ASP A 222 -14.26 6.45 17.43
N GLY A 223 -14.30 7.73 17.04
CA GLY A 223 -13.08 8.51 16.81
C GLY A 223 -12.35 8.21 15.50
N ARG A 224 -12.92 7.38 14.63
CA ARG A 224 -12.32 6.96 13.35
C ARG A 224 -13.20 7.35 12.17
N VAL A 225 -12.58 7.93 11.13
CA VAL A 225 -13.24 8.20 9.84
C VAL A 225 -13.05 6.98 8.95
N ALA A 226 -14.03 6.08 8.91
CA ALA A 226 -13.93 4.85 8.11
C ALA A 226 -14.21 5.09 6.63
N ARG A 227 -15.21 5.94 6.31
CA ARG A 227 -15.62 6.26 4.95
C ARG A 227 -16.09 7.71 4.83
N PHE A 228 -15.57 8.44 3.86
CA PHE A 228 -15.96 9.81 3.58
C PHE A 228 -15.95 10.11 2.09
N LEU A 229 -16.96 10.84 1.57
CA LEU A 229 -17.13 11.17 0.16
C LEU A 229 -17.07 9.97 -0.82
N GLY A 230 -17.34 8.76 -0.34
CA GLY A 230 -17.26 7.53 -1.13
C GLY A 230 -15.87 6.86 -1.11
N PHE A 231 -14.90 7.42 -0.38
CA PHE A 231 -13.58 6.83 -0.17
C PHE A 231 -13.56 5.97 1.08
N ASP A 232 -13.00 4.76 0.97
CA ASP A 232 -12.65 3.92 2.12
C ASP A 232 -11.27 4.38 2.63
N ILE A 233 -11.21 4.84 3.88
CA ILE A 233 -9.99 5.42 4.45
C ILE A 233 -9.18 4.33 5.14
N VAL A 234 -7.88 4.28 4.80
CA VAL A 234 -6.88 3.42 5.45
C VAL A 234 -5.76 4.32 5.97
N VAL A 235 -5.47 4.22 7.25
CA VAL A 235 -4.38 4.98 7.88
C VAL A 235 -3.11 4.14 7.83
N SER A 236 -2.05 4.68 7.23
CA SER A 236 -0.73 4.04 7.17
C SER A 236 0.38 5.08 7.19
N GLU A 237 1.35 4.90 8.09
CA GLU A 237 2.53 5.76 8.16
C GLU A 237 3.62 5.41 7.14
N ARG A 238 3.39 4.39 6.31
CA ARG A 238 4.35 3.94 5.29
C ARG A 238 4.32 4.76 3.99
N LEU A 239 3.49 5.82 3.94
CA LEU A 239 3.41 6.73 2.79
C LEU A 239 4.72 7.50 2.61
N GLN A 240 5.17 7.61 1.36
CA GLN A 240 6.41 8.31 1.01
C GLN A 240 6.28 9.83 1.12
N PHE A 241 7.35 10.47 1.56
CA PHE A 241 7.51 11.92 1.50
C PHE A 241 8.08 12.34 0.13
N THR A 242 7.59 13.45 -0.42
CA THR A 242 8.17 14.06 -1.63
C THR A 242 9.38 14.94 -1.29
N SER A 243 9.29 15.66 -0.20
CA SER A 243 10.36 16.51 0.35
C SER A 243 10.07 16.62 1.84
N GLY A 244 10.97 16.49 2.73
CA GLY A 244 10.83 16.40 4.20
C GLY A 244 9.64 17.09 4.91
N THR A 245 8.80 17.82 4.18
CA THR A 245 7.63 18.57 4.66
C THR A 245 6.34 18.28 3.90
N SER A 246 6.36 17.39 2.92
CA SER A 246 5.16 17.04 2.14
C SER A 246 5.04 15.54 1.92
N ARG A 247 3.88 15.01 2.24
CA ARG A 247 3.53 13.60 2.11
C ARG A 247 2.62 13.36 0.91
N ASN A 248 2.87 12.30 0.18
CA ASN A 248 2.05 11.84 -0.94
C ASN A 248 0.97 10.91 -0.46
N ILE A 249 -0.25 11.36 -0.49
CA ILE A 249 -1.44 10.55 -0.23
C ILE A 249 -1.85 9.87 -1.53
N ILE A 250 -2.30 8.63 -1.42
CA ILE A 250 -2.70 7.80 -2.55
C ILE A 250 -4.20 7.55 -2.48
N ALA A 251 -4.91 7.94 -3.54
CA ALA A 251 -6.28 7.51 -3.76
C ALA A 251 -6.30 6.59 -4.99
N PHE A 252 -6.81 5.39 -4.86
CA PHE A 252 -6.89 4.45 -5.97
C PHE A 252 -8.18 3.63 -5.96
N ALA A 253 -8.71 3.37 -7.14
CA ALA A 253 -9.80 2.42 -7.32
C ALA A 253 -9.24 0.98 -7.23
N LYS A 254 -10.01 0.04 -6.68
CA LYS A 254 -9.57 -1.35 -6.49
C LYS A 254 -9.02 -1.98 -7.78
N THR A 255 -9.65 -1.69 -8.91
CA THR A 255 -9.18 -2.16 -10.23
C THR A 255 -8.02 -1.34 -10.79
N GLY A 256 -7.66 -0.21 -10.17
CA GLY A 256 -6.56 0.67 -10.58
C GLY A 256 -5.18 0.18 -10.20
N MET A 257 -5.10 -0.67 -9.17
CA MET A 257 -3.86 -1.29 -8.70
C MET A 257 -3.98 -2.80 -8.78
N TYR A 258 -2.86 -3.44 -9.09
CA TYR A 258 -2.77 -4.89 -9.19
C TYR A 258 -1.56 -5.40 -8.40
N LEU A 259 -1.79 -6.43 -7.58
CA LEU A 259 -0.77 -7.19 -6.87
C LEU A 259 -0.69 -8.60 -7.48
N GLY A 260 0.43 -8.93 -8.10
CA GLY A 260 0.74 -10.27 -8.57
C GLY A 260 1.51 -11.02 -7.49
N VAL A 261 1.07 -12.23 -7.19
CA VAL A 261 1.73 -13.11 -6.22
C VAL A 261 2.24 -14.33 -6.96
N TRP A 262 3.56 -14.53 -7.01
CA TRP A 262 4.21 -15.71 -7.56
C TRP A 262 4.39 -16.78 -6.50
N LYS A 263 4.79 -16.34 -5.31
CA LYS A 263 4.92 -17.20 -4.15
C LYS A 263 4.36 -16.46 -2.94
N ASP A 264 3.31 -17.00 -2.38
CA ASP A 264 2.79 -16.50 -1.10
C ASP A 264 3.79 -16.82 0.02
N MET A 265 3.57 -16.27 1.19
CA MET A 265 4.46 -16.51 2.32
C MET A 265 4.64 -18.01 2.59
N THR A 266 5.87 -18.47 2.57
CA THR A 266 6.24 -19.86 2.89
C THR A 266 7.23 -19.83 4.04
N ASN A 267 6.86 -20.45 5.15
CA ASN A 267 7.72 -20.60 6.32
C ASN A 267 8.28 -22.02 6.37
N ILE A 268 9.59 -22.11 6.49
CA ILE A 268 10.31 -23.39 6.65
C ILE A 268 11.16 -23.29 7.90
N ALA A 269 10.88 -24.15 8.87
CA ALA A 269 11.73 -24.32 10.05
C ALA A 269 12.60 -25.56 9.86
N SER A 270 13.90 -25.41 9.88
CA SER A 270 14.86 -26.49 9.70
C SER A 270 16.09 -26.30 10.58
N GLN A 271 16.67 -27.40 11.00
CA GLN A 271 17.94 -27.36 11.72
C GLN A 271 19.11 -27.25 10.72
N ARG A 272 20.04 -26.35 11.01
CA ARG A 272 21.24 -26.12 10.20
C ARG A 272 22.39 -26.96 10.74
N ASN A 273 22.69 -28.04 10.03
CA ASN A 273 23.78 -28.97 10.42
C ASN A 273 25.16 -28.52 9.93
N ASP A 274 25.21 -27.48 9.09
CA ASP A 274 26.43 -26.88 8.55
C ASP A 274 27.05 -25.81 9.46
N LEU A 275 26.33 -25.40 10.52
CA LEU A 275 26.76 -24.38 11.48
C LEU A 275 27.07 -25.02 12.84
N SER A 276 28.06 -24.46 13.55
CA SER A 276 28.39 -24.87 14.91
C SER A 276 27.18 -24.60 15.83
N GLY A 277 26.89 -25.55 16.74
CA GLY A 277 25.73 -25.48 17.62
C GLY A 277 24.43 -25.97 16.99
N HIS A 278 24.42 -26.34 15.70
CA HIS A 278 23.24 -26.82 14.96
C HIS A 278 21.99 -25.97 15.21
N PRO A 279 22.02 -24.62 14.95
CA PRO A 279 20.93 -23.73 15.26
C PRO A 279 19.67 -24.05 14.42
N TYR A 280 18.52 -23.75 14.97
CA TYR A 280 17.27 -23.74 14.22
C TYR A 280 17.20 -22.51 13.33
N GLN A 281 16.91 -22.72 12.04
CA GLN A 281 16.66 -21.66 11.08
C GLN A 281 15.18 -21.59 10.79
N LEU A 282 14.59 -20.41 11.01
CA LEU A 282 13.28 -20.04 10.47
C LEU A 282 13.51 -19.26 9.19
N TYR A 283 13.14 -19.86 8.05
CA TYR A 283 13.26 -19.26 6.73
C TYR A 283 11.88 -18.92 6.18
N THR A 284 11.67 -17.65 5.87
CA THR A 284 10.45 -17.14 5.25
C THR A 284 10.79 -16.59 3.88
N ALA A 285 10.09 -17.03 2.86
CA ALA A 285 10.27 -16.54 1.49
C ALA A 285 8.94 -16.18 0.86
N THR A 286 8.94 -15.10 0.09
CA THR A 286 7.79 -14.60 -0.67
C THR A 286 8.26 -14.03 -2.00
N SER A 287 7.40 -14.07 -3.04
CA SER A 287 7.69 -13.43 -4.33
C SER A 287 6.41 -12.76 -4.83
N PHE A 288 6.47 -11.46 -5.01
CA PHE A 288 5.32 -10.63 -5.36
C PHE A 288 5.75 -9.43 -6.20
N GLY A 289 4.78 -8.79 -6.83
CA GLY A 289 5.03 -7.55 -7.56
C GLY A 289 3.73 -6.77 -7.72
N ALA A 290 3.82 -5.46 -7.79
CA ALA A 290 2.66 -4.61 -7.99
C ALA A 290 2.81 -3.75 -9.25
N THR A 291 1.68 -3.35 -9.83
CA THR A 291 1.66 -2.40 -10.94
C THR A 291 0.37 -1.60 -10.94
N ARG A 292 0.45 -0.38 -11.45
CA ARG A 292 -0.71 0.43 -11.77
C ARG A 292 -1.30 -0.06 -13.09
N THR A 293 -2.62 -0.33 -13.12
CA THR A 293 -3.31 -0.81 -14.32
C THR A 293 -3.65 0.33 -15.26
N GLN A 294 -4.21 1.42 -14.73
CA GLN A 294 -4.59 2.60 -15.49
C GLN A 294 -4.25 3.87 -14.70
N PRO A 295 -3.60 4.88 -15.31
CA PRO A 295 -3.25 6.11 -14.60
C PRO A 295 -4.47 6.86 -14.09
N GLY A 296 -5.57 6.92 -14.83
CA GLY A 296 -6.80 7.61 -14.42
C GLY A 296 -7.54 7.00 -13.22
N LYS A 297 -7.12 5.81 -12.76
CA LYS A 297 -7.67 5.15 -11.57
C LYS A 297 -6.83 5.35 -10.32
N VAL A 298 -5.77 6.13 -10.41
CA VAL A 298 -4.88 6.46 -9.30
C VAL A 298 -4.66 7.96 -9.28
N VAL A 299 -4.87 8.59 -8.14
CA VAL A 299 -4.69 10.03 -7.93
C VAL A 299 -3.73 10.25 -6.78
N GLN A 300 -2.75 11.10 -7.01
CA GLN A 300 -1.83 11.60 -6.00
C GLN A 300 -2.42 12.84 -5.35
N ILE A 301 -2.38 12.92 -4.02
CA ILE A 301 -2.74 14.15 -3.30
C ILE A 301 -1.52 14.56 -2.49
N VAL A 302 -0.95 15.72 -2.83
CA VAL A 302 0.20 16.26 -2.09
C VAL A 302 -0.31 17.06 -0.92
N CYS A 303 0.09 16.68 0.31
CA CYS A 303 -0.30 17.36 1.54
C CYS A 303 0.93 17.85 2.29
N ALA A 304 0.82 19.01 2.93
CA ALA A 304 1.81 19.46 3.89
C ALA A 304 1.80 18.52 5.09
N ASP A 305 2.98 18.13 5.53
CA ASP A 305 3.19 17.35 6.75
C ASP A 305 4.36 17.97 7.49
N THR A 306 4.03 18.77 8.50
CA THR A 306 5.02 19.53 9.28
C THR A 306 5.69 18.71 10.37
N THR A 307 5.22 17.50 10.61
CA THR A 307 5.79 16.59 11.61
C THR A 307 6.99 15.80 11.09
N GLY A 308 7.32 15.96 9.84
CA GLY A 308 8.38 15.47 8.97
C GLY A 308 9.68 14.86 9.49
N ALA A 309 9.65 14.15 10.59
CA ALA A 309 10.70 13.19 10.88
C ALA A 309 10.13 11.79 10.60
N ASP A 310 10.73 11.08 9.67
CA ASP A 310 10.52 9.65 9.53
C ASP A 310 10.65 9.01 10.91
N ILE A 311 9.53 8.62 11.49
CA ILE A 311 9.54 7.67 12.59
C ILE A 311 9.85 6.33 11.92
N THR A 312 11.12 6.11 11.65
CA THR A 312 11.61 4.77 11.29
C THR A 312 11.49 3.92 12.56
N PRO A 313 10.72 2.84 12.56
CA PRO A 313 10.60 1.96 13.71
C PRO A 313 11.91 1.21 13.98
#